data_9c545e359eab12e6ee5a849b915bbc22
#
_entry.id   9c545e359eab12e6ee5a849b915bbc22
#
_cell.length_a   1.000
_cell.length_b   1.000
_cell.length_c   1.000
_cell.angle_alpha   90.00
_cell.angle_beta   90.00
_cell.angle_gamma   90.00
#
_symmetry.space_group_name_H-M   'P 1'
#
loop_
_entity.id
_entity.type
_entity.pdbx_description
1 polymer ?
#
loop_
_entity_poly.entity_id
_entity_poly.type
_entity_poly.pdbx_seq_one_letter_code
_entity_poly.pdbx_strand_id
1 'polypeptide(L)'
;MDKIKTVRTGDDVARLLAAALRHEWGVSFEYVVHAYSMPKGRFLYDDPFLKQRTDARAQTIQIGIDEMYHALQLGLVLTGMGVEPGFGTDEIVRYPKVLDNLREDKRTEDEVTDLYQSAEVEPGAFPEVENMIWNISYDEVRHSAQFAAMIAAIEASPEAGAACFRPHPDRDGREDLRLLHGLCRLENEAMHRYLRYVMMFSGHQDLGQRLFKNSVNHMRHWDKLAGILVKLGDVIAVENAVTDAAGVERSRAPMPAAYPGDGRLSALETLPGLERDIVAAYEAVLELPLPDEVRAQLRLHLALTREHVFTQDGLLENARRIKGLA
;
A
#
# COMPACT_ATOMS: atom_id res chain seq x y z
N MET A 1 -14.18 4.50 12.53
CA MET A 1 -13.02 5.11 13.25
C MET A 1 -13.48 5.79 14.52
N ASP A 2 -12.75 5.64 15.64
CA ASP A 2 -13.06 6.39 16.85
C ASP A 2 -12.65 7.86 16.64
N LYS A 3 -13.63 8.77 16.64
CA LYS A 3 -13.40 10.20 16.41
C LYS A 3 -12.71 10.83 17.64
N ILE A 4 -11.45 11.19 17.48
CA ILE A 4 -10.69 11.96 18.48
C ILE A 4 -11.04 13.43 18.26
N LYS A 5 -12.02 13.93 19.01
CA LYS A 5 -12.55 15.28 18.80
C LYS A 5 -11.65 16.41 19.31
N THR A 6 -10.82 16.16 20.33
CA THR A 6 -10.02 17.21 20.96
C THR A 6 -8.60 16.71 21.16
N VAL A 7 -7.63 17.43 20.59
CA VAL A 7 -6.19 17.10 20.61
C VAL A 7 -5.46 18.19 21.37
N ARG A 8 -5.13 17.92 22.65
CA ARG A 8 -4.48 18.88 23.56
C ARG A 8 -3.12 18.41 24.08
N THR A 9 -2.87 17.11 24.05
CA THR A 9 -1.64 16.52 24.58
C THR A 9 -0.89 15.76 23.51
N GLY A 10 0.40 15.47 23.74
CA GLY A 10 1.18 14.60 22.87
C GLY A 10 0.56 13.21 22.72
N ASP A 11 -0.06 12.67 23.76
CA ASP A 11 -0.76 11.39 23.71
C ASP A 11 -2.02 11.45 22.83
N ASP A 12 -2.73 12.57 22.80
CA ASP A 12 -3.86 12.77 21.90
C ASP A 12 -3.41 12.82 20.44
N VAL A 13 -2.31 13.55 20.17
CA VAL A 13 -1.66 13.57 18.86
C VAL A 13 -1.27 12.16 18.43
N ALA A 14 -0.54 11.43 19.30
CA ALA A 14 -0.08 10.08 18.99
C ALA A 14 -1.26 9.14 18.64
N ARG A 15 -2.37 9.22 19.38
CA ARG A 15 -3.58 8.43 19.11
C ARG A 15 -4.23 8.80 17.79
N LEU A 16 -4.34 10.10 17.49
CA LEU A 16 -4.89 10.59 16.22
C LEU A 16 -4.05 10.09 15.04
N LEU A 17 -2.72 10.30 15.09
CA LEU A 17 -1.82 9.90 14.02
C LEU A 17 -1.74 8.39 13.85
N ALA A 18 -1.80 7.61 14.93
CA ALA A 18 -1.83 6.15 14.85
C ALA A 18 -3.13 5.61 14.23
N ALA A 19 -4.27 6.26 14.51
CA ALA A 19 -5.54 5.90 13.87
C ALA A 19 -5.55 6.27 12.39
N ALA A 20 -5.04 7.46 12.05
CA ALA A 20 -4.86 7.93 10.69
C ALA A 20 -3.91 7.00 9.90
N LEU A 21 -2.71 6.71 10.43
CA LEU A 21 -1.74 5.80 9.80
C LEU A 21 -2.35 4.44 9.45
N ARG A 22 -3.13 3.87 10.36
CA ARG A 22 -3.79 2.58 10.12
C ARG A 22 -4.79 2.66 8.97
N HIS A 23 -5.50 3.77 8.87
CA HIS A 23 -6.45 4.05 7.81
C HIS A 23 -5.74 4.21 6.46
N GLU A 24 -4.85 5.19 6.33
CA GLU A 24 -4.10 5.50 5.11
C GLU A 24 -3.37 4.26 4.56
N TRP A 25 -2.81 3.49 5.48
CA TRP A 25 -2.15 2.24 5.12
C TRP A 25 -3.12 1.19 4.57
N GLY A 26 -4.31 1.07 5.15
CA GLY A 26 -5.36 0.15 4.69
C GLY A 26 -5.87 0.53 3.30
N VAL A 27 -6.26 1.79 3.12
CA VAL A 27 -6.85 2.27 1.85
C VAL A 27 -5.84 2.28 0.71
N SER A 28 -4.55 2.48 0.98
CA SER A 28 -3.52 2.37 -0.04
C SER A 28 -3.51 1.00 -0.74
N PHE A 29 -3.76 -0.09 0.02
CA PHE A 29 -3.93 -1.43 -0.53
C PHE A 29 -5.26 -1.62 -1.22
N GLU A 30 -6.32 -1.19 -0.57
CA GLU A 30 -7.68 -1.32 -1.08
C GLU A 30 -7.80 -0.71 -2.48
N TYR A 31 -7.28 0.50 -2.67
CA TYR A 31 -7.31 1.18 -3.95
C TYR A 31 -6.51 0.46 -5.05
N VAL A 32 -5.35 -0.10 -4.72
CA VAL A 32 -4.60 -0.91 -5.68
C VAL A 32 -5.34 -2.21 -6.02
N VAL A 33 -5.96 -2.88 -5.05
CA VAL A 33 -6.78 -4.07 -5.27
C VAL A 33 -7.99 -3.73 -6.16
N HIS A 34 -8.67 -2.62 -5.90
CA HIS A 34 -9.80 -2.14 -6.71
C HIS A 34 -9.36 -1.78 -8.13
N ALA A 35 -8.25 -1.05 -8.28
CA ALA A 35 -7.68 -0.69 -9.57
C ALA A 35 -7.37 -1.93 -10.43
N TYR A 36 -6.72 -2.95 -9.86
CA TYR A 36 -6.41 -4.19 -10.59
C TYR A 36 -7.63 -5.10 -10.81
N SER A 37 -8.75 -4.80 -10.18
CA SER A 37 -10.05 -5.43 -10.51
C SER A 37 -10.76 -4.77 -11.69
N MET A 38 -10.27 -3.61 -12.17
CA MET A 38 -10.82 -2.89 -13.32
C MET A 38 -10.04 -3.18 -14.61
N PRO A 39 -10.71 -3.31 -15.79
CA PRO A 39 -10.06 -3.35 -17.07
C PRO A 39 -9.31 -2.05 -17.39
N LYS A 40 -8.04 -2.17 -17.79
CA LYS A 40 -7.22 -1.02 -18.16
C LYS A 40 -7.76 -0.32 -19.41
N GLY A 41 -7.83 1.00 -19.38
CA GLY A 41 -8.22 1.85 -20.52
C GLY A 41 -9.70 1.80 -20.89
N ARG A 42 -10.53 1.11 -20.10
CA ARG A 42 -11.97 0.95 -20.37
C ARG A 42 -12.81 2.08 -19.79
N PHE A 43 -12.48 2.50 -18.59
CA PHE A 43 -13.22 3.53 -17.88
C PHE A 43 -12.45 4.85 -17.93
N LEU A 44 -12.81 5.71 -18.88
CA LEU A 44 -12.21 7.03 -19.03
C LEU A 44 -13.17 8.08 -18.47
N TYR A 45 -12.64 9.02 -17.71
CA TYR A 45 -13.37 10.13 -17.12
C TYR A 45 -12.62 11.45 -17.33
N ASP A 46 -13.32 12.58 -17.23
CA ASP A 46 -12.71 13.90 -17.27
C ASP A 46 -12.28 14.29 -15.84
N ASP A 47 -10.98 14.29 -15.61
CA ASP A 47 -10.42 14.60 -14.30
C ASP A 47 -10.65 16.08 -13.95
N PRO A 48 -11.30 16.39 -12.80
CA PRO A 48 -11.65 17.76 -12.44
C PRO A 48 -10.44 18.65 -12.15
N PHE A 49 -9.29 18.06 -11.79
CA PHE A 49 -8.05 18.78 -11.43
C PHE A 49 -7.03 18.78 -12.56
N LEU A 50 -6.77 17.64 -13.18
CA LEU A 50 -5.82 17.52 -14.28
C LEU A 50 -6.34 18.14 -15.60
N LYS A 51 -7.65 18.39 -15.70
CA LYS A 51 -8.32 18.94 -16.88
C LYS A 51 -8.04 18.12 -18.14
N GLN A 52 -7.95 16.82 -18.00
CA GLN A 52 -7.70 15.88 -19.08
C GLN A 52 -8.52 14.60 -18.92
N ARG A 53 -8.66 13.86 -20.00
CA ARG A 53 -9.29 12.55 -19.98
C ARG A 53 -8.33 11.51 -19.41
N THR A 54 -8.71 10.89 -18.33
CA THR A 54 -7.85 10.01 -17.51
C THR A 54 -8.48 8.62 -17.39
N ASP A 55 -7.65 7.57 -17.34
CA ASP A 55 -8.08 6.20 -17.05
C ASP A 55 -8.33 6.05 -15.55
N ALA A 56 -9.56 5.66 -15.16
CA ALA A 56 -9.95 5.47 -13.77
C ALA A 56 -9.02 4.50 -13.04
N ARG A 57 -8.64 3.37 -13.67
CA ARG A 57 -7.68 2.43 -13.06
C ARG A 57 -6.34 3.08 -12.74
N ALA A 58 -5.78 3.82 -13.68
CA ALA A 58 -4.48 4.46 -13.48
C ALA A 58 -4.54 5.52 -12.37
N GLN A 59 -5.63 6.28 -12.31
CA GLN A 59 -5.82 7.29 -11.27
C GLN A 59 -6.05 6.66 -9.88
N THR A 60 -6.82 5.59 -9.79
CA THR A 60 -7.02 4.86 -8.52
C THR A 60 -5.68 4.31 -7.98
N ILE A 61 -4.78 3.81 -8.86
CA ILE A 61 -3.42 3.42 -8.44
C ILE A 61 -2.64 4.63 -7.93
N GLN A 62 -2.75 5.79 -8.62
CA GLN A 62 -2.04 6.99 -8.20
C GLN A 62 -2.53 7.48 -6.83
N ILE A 63 -3.84 7.48 -6.58
CA ILE A 63 -4.41 7.81 -5.27
C ILE A 63 -3.87 6.84 -4.21
N GLY A 64 -3.89 5.52 -4.45
CA GLY A 64 -3.29 4.54 -3.52
C GLY A 64 -1.80 4.79 -3.22
N ILE A 65 -1.04 5.35 -4.16
CA ILE A 65 0.35 5.78 -3.91
C ILE A 65 0.38 7.03 -3.04
N ASP A 66 -0.52 7.98 -3.26
CA ASP A 66 -0.62 9.19 -2.43
C ASP A 66 -0.92 8.80 -0.97
N GLU A 67 -1.83 7.82 -0.73
CA GLU A 67 -2.12 7.29 0.62
C GLU A 67 -0.89 6.62 1.28
N MET A 68 -0.05 5.95 0.51
CA MET A 68 1.23 5.44 1.05
C MET A 68 2.16 6.58 1.52
N TYR A 69 2.15 7.72 0.83
CA TYR A 69 2.90 8.91 1.25
C TYR A 69 2.29 9.56 2.49
N HIS A 70 0.96 9.62 2.60
CA HIS A 70 0.27 10.07 3.82
C HIS A 70 0.66 9.19 5.01
N ALA A 71 0.58 7.87 4.86
CA ALA A 71 1.02 6.92 5.87
C ALA A 71 2.49 7.13 6.28
N LEU A 72 3.38 7.37 5.31
CA LEU A 72 4.79 7.67 5.60
C LEU A 72 4.94 8.95 6.43
N GLN A 73 4.26 10.03 6.07
CA GLN A 73 4.32 11.31 6.80
C GLN A 73 3.85 11.14 8.24
N LEU A 74 2.70 10.49 8.45
CA LEU A 74 2.13 10.20 9.77
C LEU A 74 3.08 9.37 10.62
N GLY A 75 3.67 8.32 10.04
CA GLY A 75 4.63 7.46 10.72
C GLY A 75 5.94 8.16 11.09
N LEU A 76 6.43 9.08 10.26
CA LEU A 76 7.62 9.88 10.56
C LEU A 76 7.39 10.81 11.75
N VAL A 77 6.21 11.46 11.84
CA VAL A 77 5.87 12.32 12.97
C VAL A 77 5.75 11.48 14.25
N LEU A 78 5.05 10.33 14.22
CA LEU A 78 4.96 9.40 15.36
C LEU A 78 6.34 9.01 15.87
N THR A 79 7.24 8.62 14.98
CA THR A 79 8.62 8.26 15.34
C THR A 79 9.38 9.43 15.94
N GLY A 80 9.20 10.65 15.39
CA GLY A 80 9.77 11.89 15.94
C GLY A 80 9.29 12.18 17.38
N MET A 81 8.08 11.75 17.73
CA MET A 81 7.52 11.82 19.09
C MET A 81 7.98 10.66 20.00
N GLY A 82 8.81 9.75 19.50
CA GLY A 82 9.24 8.55 20.23
C GLY A 82 8.18 7.45 20.31
N VAL A 83 7.14 7.53 19.48
CA VAL A 83 6.08 6.52 19.37
C VAL A 83 6.37 5.61 18.18
N GLU A 84 6.37 4.31 18.42
CA GLU A 84 6.58 3.33 17.37
C GLU A 84 5.33 3.26 16.47
N PRO A 85 5.45 3.48 15.14
CA PRO A 85 4.32 3.42 14.25
C PRO A 85 3.81 1.97 14.13
N GLY A 86 2.53 1.78 14.39
CA GLY A 86 1.83 0.52 14.14
C GLY A 86 1.52 0.37 12.65
N PHE A 87 1.46 -0.89 12.16
CA PHE A 87 1.10 -1.21 10.78
C PHE A 87 -0.16 -2.07 10.67
N GLY A 88 -1.09 -1.92 11.60
CA GLY A 88 -2.43 -2.48 11.46
C GLY A 88 -3.18 -1.75 10.33
N THR A 89 -4.01 -2.47 9.59
CA THR A 89 -4.92 -1.89 8.60
C THR A 89 -6.36 -1.96 9.09
N ASP A 90 -7.19 -1.07 8.58
CA ASP A 90 -8.64 -1.26 8.63
C ASP A 90 -9.06 -2.40 7.69
N GLU A 91 -10.33 -2.77 7.69
CA GLU A 91 -10.82 -3.86 6.84
C GLU A 91 -10.71 -3.47 5.36
N ILE A 92 -10.15 -4.36 4.55
CA ILE A 92 -10.10 -4.22 3.09
C ILE A 92 -11.31 -4.92 2.52
N VAL A 93 -12.06 -4.23 1.67
CA VAL A 93 -13.28 -4.73 1.05
C VAL A 93 -13.15 -4.73 -0.46
N ARG A 94 -13.54 -5.81 -1.13
CA ARG A 94 -13.64 -5.85 -2.59
C ARG A 94 -15.02 -6.31 -3.03
N TYR A 95 -15.70 -5.47 -3.78
CA TYR A 95 -17.02 -5.75 -4.35
C TYR A 95 -16.92 -6.40 -5.73
N PRO A 96 -17.95 -7.18 -6.13
CA PRO A 96 -17.99 -7.80 -7.45
C PRO A 96 -18.14 -6.83 -8.63
N LYS A 97 -18.56 -5.58 -8.38
CA LYS A 97 -18.78 -4.57 -9.43
C LYS A 97 -17.82 -3.40 -9.26
N VAL A 98 -17.33 -2.89 -10.39
CA VAL A 98 -16.41 -1.74 -10.42
C VAL A 98 -17.02 -0.51 -9.73
N LEU A 99 -18.28 -0.22 -9.99
CA LEU A 99 -18.95 0.95 -9.43
C LEU A 99 -19.06 0.89 -7.90
N ASP A 100 -19.27 -0.31 -7.36
CA ASP A 100 -19.42 -0.49 -5.92
C ASP A 100 -18.06 -0.31 -5.20
N ASN A 101 -16.95 -0.73 -5.82
CA ASN A 101 -15.60 -0.45 -5.32
C ASN A 101 -15.31 1.07 -5.32
N LEU A 102 -15.55 1.77 -6.42
CA LEU A 102 -15.33 3.22 -6.49
C LEU A 102 -16.21 4.02 -5.51
N ARG A 103 -17.42 3.54 -5.22
CA ARG A 103 -18.29 4.14 -4.20
C ARG A 103 -17.75 3.91 -2.80
N GLU A 104 -17.17 2.74 -2.55
CA GLU A 104 -16.47 2.45 -1.30
C GLU A 104 -15.27 3.37 -1.16
N ASP A 105 -14.42 3.45 -2.19
CA ASP A 105 -13.25 4.34 -2.21
C ASP A 105 -13.65 5.78 -1.86
N LYS A 106 -14.68 6.31 -2.55
CA LYS A 106 -15.19 7.65 -2.24
C LYS A 106 -15.71 7.79 -0.81
N ARG A 107 -16.45 6.81 -0.30
CA ARG A 107 -16.98 6.83 1.07
C ARG A 107 -15.84 6.90 2.09
N THR A 108 -14.76 6.18 1.83
CA THR A 108 -13.59 6.12 2.68
C THR A 108 -12.86 7.47 2.72
N GLU A 109 -12.71 8.13 1.57
CA GLU A 109 -12.17 9.50 1.48
C GLU A 109 -13.03 10.53 2.24
N ASP A 110 -14.35 10.44 2.11
CA ASP A 110 -15.26 11.33 2.83
C ASP A 110 -15.15 11.12 4.35
N GLU A 111 -15.00 9.88 4.81
CA GLU A 111 -14.87 9.55 6.24
C GLU A 111 -13.56 10.04 6.85
N VAL A 112 -12.44 9.91 6.12
CA VAL A 112 -11.14 10.38 6.60
C VAL A 112 -11.04 11.90 6.54
N THR A 113 -11.60 12.53 5.50
CA THR A 113 -11.76 14.00 5.44
C THR A 113 -12.49 14.51 6.68
N ASP A 114 -13.63 13.90 7.04
CA ASP A 114 -14.41 14.26 8.22
C ASP A 114 -13.62 14.03 9.53
N LEU A 115 -12.80 12.98 9.60
CA LEU A 115 -11.90 12.74 10.72
C LEU A 115 -10.90 13.89 10.89
N TYR A 116 -10.19 14.26 9.83
CA TYR A 116 -9.18 15.31 9.89
C TYR A 116 -9.77 16.69 10.16
N GLN A 117 -10.89 17.04 9.51
CA GLN A 117 -11.53 18.33 9.68
C GLN A 117 -12.26 18.47 11.03
N SER A 118 -12.68 17.36 11.63
CA SER A 118 -13.33 17.39 12.96
C SER A 118 -12.34 17.28 14.12
N ALA A 119 -11.07 17.02 13.86
CA ALA A 119 -10.03 17.00 14.89
C ALA A 119 -9.68 18.43 15.32
N GLU A 120 -10.21 18.84 16.48
CA GLU A 120 -9.88 20.13 17.11
C GLU A 120 -8.49 20.06 17.74
N VAL A 121 -7.46 20.36 16.94
CA VAL A 121 -6.09 20.52 17.44
C VAL A 121 -6.00 21.89 18.11
N GLU A 122 -5.47 21.93 19.35
CA GLU A 122 -5.29 23.21 20.07
C GLU A 122 -4.37 24.13 19.24
N PRO A 123 -4.85 25.33 18.82
CA PRO A 123 -4.14 26.18 17.89
C PRO A 123 -2.73 26.53 18.37
N GLY A 124 -1.71 26.25 17.56
CA GLY A 124 -0.32 26.53 17.84
C GLY A 124 0.35 25.61 18.85
N ALA A 125 -0.35 24.63 19.45
CA ALA A 125 0.26 23.65 20.34
C ALA A 125 1.10 22.63 19.58
N PHE A 126 0.65 22.23 18.38
CA PHE A 126 1.30 21.25 17.51
C PHE A 126 1.30 21.71 16.05
N PRO A 127 2.02 22.79 15.69
CA PRO A 127 1.89 23.44 14.37
C PRO A 127 2.32 22.54 13.21
N GLU A 128 3.26 21.63 13.42
CA GLU A 128 3.69 20.68 12.37
C GLU A 128 2.61 19.63 12.09
N VAL A 129 1.93 19.14 13.14
CA VAL A 129 0.80 18.20 13.03
C VAL A 129 -0.39 18.88 12.38
N GLU A 130 -0.70 20.11 12.80
CA GLU A 130 -1.79 20.90 12.25
C GLU A 130 -1.60 21.12 10.74
N ASN A 131 -0.42 21.55 10.31
CA ASN A 131 -0.10 21.72 8.91
C ASN A 131 -0.15 20.41 8.11
N MET A 132 0.36 19.32 8.67
CA MET A 132 0.33 18.01 8.02
C MET A 132 -1.09 17.54 7.82
N ILE A 133 -1.93 17.56 8.85
CA ILE A 133 -3.35 17.16 8.76
C ILE A 133 -4.10 18.02 7.75
N TRP A 134 -3.84 19.32 7.69
CA TRP A 134 -4.42 20.20 6.69
C TRP A 134 -4.05 19.80 5.26
N ASN A 135 -2.77 19.51 5.02
CA ASN A 135 -2.30 19.11 3.69
C ASN A 135 -2.92 17.78 3.27
N ILE A 136 -2.90 16.76 4.16
CA ILE A 136 -3.53 15.47 3.89
C ILE A 136 -5.03 15.67 3.63
N SER A 137 -5.75 16.36 4.50
CA SER A 137 -7.19 16.61 4.31
C SER A 137 -7.52 17.30 2.97
N TYR A 138 -6.64 18.17 2.46
CA TYR A 138 -6.81 18.74 1.13
C TYR A 138 -6.69 17.72 0.01
N ASP A 139 -5.74 16.77 0.14
CA ASP A 139 -5.58 15.68 -0.81
C ASP A 139 -6.81 14.74 -0.77
N GLU A 140 -7.35 14.41 0.42
CA GLU A 140 -8.56 13.59 0.55
C GLU A 140 -9.79 14.20 -0.14
N VAL A 141 -9.98 15.51 0.02
CA VAL A 141 -11.05 16.23 -0.71
C VAL A 141 -10.85 16.12 -2.22
N ARG A 142 -9.61 16.19 -2.68
CA ARG A 142 -9.26 16.02 -4.11
C ARG A 142 -9.55 14.59 -4.57
N HIS A 143 -9.14 13.58 -3.82
CA HIS A 143 -9.37 12.17 -4.11
C HIS A 143 -10.87 11.84 -4.17
N SER A 144 -11.63 12.27 -3.16
CA SER A 144 -13.09 12.12 -3.14
C SER A 144 -13.76 12.73 -4.38
N ALA A 145 -13.35 13.93 -4.82
CA ALA A 145 -13.87 14.56 -6.02
C ALA A 145 -13.49 13.79 -7.30
N GLN A 146 -12.29 13.21 -7.37
CA GLN A 146 -11.85 12.36 -8.48
C GLN A 146 -12.68 11.07 -8.54
N PHE A 147 -12.89 10.38 -7.41
CA PHE A 147 -13.78 9.22 -7.35
C PHE A 147 -15.22 9.57 -7.74
N ALA A 148 -15.75 10.71 -7.29
CA ALA A 148 -17.07 11.18 -7.71
C ALA A 148 -17.16 11.35 -9.23
N ALA A 149 -16.14 11.91 -9.87
CA ALA A 149 -16.09 12.08 -11.31
C ALA A 149 -16.01 10.75 -12.06
N MET A 150 -15.22 9.77 -11.55
CA MET A 150 -15.15 8.41 -12.09
C MET A 150 -16.51 7.73 -12.00
N ILE A 151 -17.16 7.78 -10.84
CA ILE A 151 -18.51 7.21 -10.60
C ILE A 151 -19.49 7.78 -11.61
N ALA A 152 -19.58 9.10 -11.73
CA ALA A 152 -20.51 9.77 -12.64
C ALA A 152 -20.28 9.36 -14.11
N ALA A 153 -19.01 9.26 -14.54
CA ALA A 153 -18.67 8.86 -15.89
C ALA A 153 -19.09 7.40 -16.19
N ILE A 154 -18.89 6.49 -15.21
CA ILE A 154 -19.27 5.09 -15.36
C ILE A 154 -20.79 4.92 -15.32
N GLU A 155 -21.50 5.62 -14.41
CA GLU A 155 -22.96 5.58 -14.33
C GLU A 155 -23.65 6.06 -15.62
N ALA A 156 -23.06 7.04 -16.30
CA ALA A 156 -23.54 7.55 -17.57
C ALA A 156 -23.24 6.61 -18.76
N SER A 157 -22.42 5.59 -18.57
CA SER A 157 -22.01 4.66 -19.62
C SER A 157 -22.90 3.41 -19.66
N PRO A 158 -22.96 2.69 -20.83
CA PRO A 158 -23.59 1.38 -20.92
C PRO A 158 -22.95 0.33 -19.98
N GLU A 159 -21.83 0.64 -19.38
CA GLU A 159 -21.02 -0.25 -18.54
C GLU A 159 -21.23 -0.05 -17.03
N ALA A 160 -22.29 0.68 -16.66
CA ALA A 160 -22.62 0.92 -15.23
C ALA A 160 -22.73 -0.35 -14.37
N GLY A 161 -23.09 -1.47 -15.00
CA GLY A 161 -23.17 -2.79 -14.36
C GLY A 161 -21.90 -3.65 -14.51
N ALA A 162 -20.77 -3.10 -14.97
CA ALA A 162 -19.57 -3.86 -15.26
C ALA A 162 -19.06 -4.63 -14.02
N ALA A 163 -18.84 -5.93 -14.20
CA ALA A 163 -18.22 -6.77 -13.19
C ALA A 163 -16.71 -6.53 -13.14
N CYS A 164 -16.15 -6.63 -11.93
CA CYS A 164 -14.72 -6.70 -11.73
C CYS A 164 -14.13 -7.99 -12.32
N PHE A 165 -12.84 -7.99 -12.61
CA PHE A 165 -12.08 -9.22 -12.72
C PHE A 165 -12.22 -10.01 -11.41
N ARG A 166 -12.32 -11.32 -11.54
CA ARG A 166 -12.53 -12.23 -10.40
C ARG A 166 -11.33 -13.14 -10.23
N PRO A 167 -11.15 -13.68 -9.03
CA PRO A 167 -10.19 -14.75 -8.82
C PRO A 167 -10.40 -15.88 -9.82
N HIS A 168 -9.30 -16.43 -10.34
CA HIS A 168 -9.37 -17.58 -11.23
C HIS A 168 -10.00 -18.77 -10.49
N PRO A 169 -11.00 -19.47 -11.09
CA PRO A 169 -11.74 -20.52 -10.39
C PRO A 169 -10.88 -21.71 -9.97
N ASP A 170 -9.77 -21.94 -10.65
CA ASP A 170 -8.79 -23.00 -10.36
C ASP A 170 -7.45 -22.42 -9.86
N ARG A 171 -7.51 -21.32 -9.10
CA ARG A 171 -6.30 -20.65 -8.58
C ARG A 171 -5.40 -21.61 -7.81
N ASP A 172 -6.00 -22.41 -6.93
CA ASP A 172 -5.26 -23.30 -6.03
C ASP A 172 -4.67 -24.51 -6.76
N GLY A 173 -5.29 -24.96 -7.86
CA GLY A 173 -4.82 -26.06 -8.70
C GLY A 173 -3.75 -25.65 -9.71
N ARG A 174 -3.61 -24.33 -9.98
CA ARG A 174 -2.62 -23.78 -10.92
C ARG A 174 -1.36 -23.38 -10.20
N GLU A 175 -0.29 -24.15 -10.42
CA GLU A 175 1.03 -23.92 -9.79
C GLU A 175 1.61 -22.54 -10.10
N ASP A 176 1.45 -22.05 -11.34
CA ASP A 176 1.91 -20.72 -11.75
C ASP A 176 1.22 -19.59 -10.95
N LEU A 177 -0.11 -19.66 -10.77
CA LEU A 177 -0.84 -18.69 -9.99
C LEU A 177 -0.46 -18.76 -8.50
N ARG A 178 -0.36 -19.97 -7.94
CA ARG A 178 0.01 -20.19 -6.54
C ARG A 178 1.39 -19.60 -6.22
N LEU A 179 2.38 -19.84 -7.07
CA LEU A 179 3.74 -19.29 -6.89
C LEU A 179 3.78 -17.77 -7.09
N LEU A 180 3.05 -17.23 -8.08
CA LEU A 180 2.95 -15.78 -8.29
C LEU A 180 2.27 -15.07 -7.11
N HIS A 181 1.22 -15.66 -6.51
CA HIS A 181 0.62 -15.11 -5.29
C HIS A 181 1.58 -15.15 -4.10
N GLY A 182 2.34 -16.24 -3.95
CA GLY A 182 3.40 -16.33 -2.95
C GLY A 182 4.45 -15.22 -3.11
N LEU A 183 4.87 -14.97 -4.35
CA LEU A 183 5.80 -13.90 -4.68
C LEU A 183 5.19 -12.50 -4.42
N CYS A 184 3.93 -12.26 -4.82
CA CYS A 184 3.22 -11.03 -4.49
C CYS A 184 3.21 -10.76 -2.97
N ARG A 185 2.95 -11.79 -2.16
CA ARG A 185 2.94 -11.68 -0.70
C ARG A 185 4.33 -11.29 -0.16
N LEU A 186 5.39 -11.89 -0.66
CA LEU A 186 6.76 -11.56 -0.23
C LEU A 186 7.17 -10.13 -0.61
N GLU A 187 6.84 -9.69 -1.83
CA GLU A 187 7.10 -8.32 -2.28
C GLU A 187 6.33 -7.29 -1.45
N ASN A 188 5.06 -7.60 -1.15
CA ASN A 188 4.24 -6.79 -0.27
C ASN A 188 4.83 -6.71 1.15
N GLU A 189 5.23 -7.85 1.74
CA GLU A 189 5.89 -7.91 3.03
C GLU A 189 7.18 -7.09 3.06
N ALA A 190 8.01 -7.21 2.02
CA ALA A 190 9.25 -6.44 1.90
C ALA A 190 8.97 -4.94 1.84
N MET A 191 8.05 -4.49 0.98
CA MET A 191 7.64 -3.09 0.88
C MET A 191 7.28 -2.52 2.25
N HIS A 192 6.46 -3.23 3.02
CA HIS A 192 6.03 -2.84 4.37
C HIS A 192 7.18 -2.76 5.35
N ARG A 193 8.02 -3.78 5.41
CA ARG A 193 9.16 -3.81 6.33
C ARG A 193 10.12 -2.67 6.05
N TYR A 194 10.46 -2.45 4.78
CA TYR A 194 11.34 -1.37 4.38
C TYR A 194 10.74 0.00 4.73
N LEU A 195 9.45 0.24 4.44
CA LEU A 195 8.81 1.51 4.73
C LEU A 195 8.78 1.80 6.24
N ARG A 196 8.47 0.77 7.05
CA ARG A 196 8.54 0.90 8.51
C ARG A 196 9.95 1.23 8.99
N TYR A 197 10.96 0.60 8.41
CA TYR A 197 12.34 0.90 8.77
C TYR A 197 12.75 2.32 8.33
N VAL A 198 12.23 2.84 7.21
CA VAL A 198 12.39 4.26 6.87
C VAL A 198 11.92 5.15 8.00
N MET A 199 10.76 4.89 8.57
CA MET A 199 10.23 5.66 9.70
C MET A 199 11.11 5.53 10.93
N MET A 200 11.52 4.30 11.29
CA MET A 200 12.37 4.03 12.47
C MET A 200 13.77 4.65 12.38
N PHE A 201 14.31 4.75 11.18
CA PHE A 201 15.67 5.27 10.92
C PHE A 201 15.66 6.68 10.29
N SER A 202 14.56 7.42 10.41
CA SER A 202 14.40 8.77 9.83
C SER A 202 15.47 9.77 10.28
N GLY A 203 16.00 9.62 11.49
CA GLY A 203 17.13 10.43 11.99
C GLY A 203 18.49 10.12 11.33
N HIS A 204 18.56 9.12 10.44
CA HIS A 204 19.78 8.66 9.76
C HIS A 204 19.59 8.73 8.24
N GLN A 205 19.73 9.92 7.66
CA GLN A 205 19.34 10.23 6.29
C GLN A 205 19.84 9.22 5.24
N ASP A 206 21.11 8.84 5.26
CA ASP A 206 21.68 7.92 4.26
C ASP A 206 21.05 6.52 4.35
N LEU A 207 20.80 6.03 5.57
CA LEU A 207 20.15 4.76 5.82
C LEU A 207 18.68 4.81 5.42
N GLY A 208 17.96 5.86 5.85
CA GLY A 208 16.56 6.07 5.51
C GLY A 208 16.33 6.13 4.00
N GLN A 209 17.18 6.85 3.25
CA GLN A 209 17.06 6.94 1.78
C GLN A 209 17.25 5.59 1.08
N ARG A 210 18.20 4.76 1.53
CA ARG A 210 18.42 3.42 0.97
C ARG A 210 17.22 2.50 1.24
N LEU A 211 16.72 2.51 2.47
CA LEU A 211 15.53 1.74 2.85
C LEU A 211 14.31 2.18 2.02
N PHE A 212 14.12 3.48 1.85
CA PHE A 212 13.03 4.03 1.03
C PHE A 212 13.15 3.60 -0.43
N LYS A 213 14.34 3.68 -1.04
CA LYS A 213 14.56 3.20 -2.41
C LYS A 213 14.17 1.73 -2.57
N ASN A 214 14.53 0.88 -1.61
CA ASN A 214 14.19 -0.53 -1.65
C ASN A 214 12.68 -0.74 -1.47
N SER A 215 12.03 -0.02 -0.56
CA SER A 215 10.56 -0.06 -0.42
C SER A 215 9.86 0.27 -1.74
N VAL A 216 10.28 1.34 -2.43
CA VAL A 216 9.71 1.74 -3.73
C VAL A 216 9.96 0.68 -4.80
N ASN A 217 11.10 -0.01 -4.79
CA ASN A 217 11.35 -1.10 -5.73
C ASN A 217 10.38 -2.27 -5.50
N HIS A 218 10.18 -2.71 -4.24
CA HIS A 218 9.23 -3.77 -3.91
C HIS A 218 7.78 -3.39 -4.24
N MET A 219 7.40 -2.13 -4.01
CA MET A 219 6.10 -1.59 -4.44
C MET A 219 5.92 -1.72 -5.96
N ARG A 220 6.93 -1.36 -6.75
CA ARG A 220 6.90 -1.47 -8.22
C ARG A 220 6.85 -2.93 -8.67
N HIS A 221 7.58 -3.83 -8.00
CA HIS A 221 7.52 -5.25 -8.28
C HIS A 221 6.13 -5.80 -8.01
N TRP A 222 5.54 -5.48 -6.87
CA TRP A 222 4.18 -5.86 -6.50
C TRP A 222 3.14 -5.35 -7.51
N ASP A 223 3.20 -4.08 -7.91
CA ASP A 223 2.36 -3.49 -8.96
C ASP A 223 2.46 -4.28 -10.27
N LYS A 224 3.67 -4.62 -10.72
CA LYS A 224 3.84 -5.38 -11.96
C LYS A 224 3.37 -6.83 -11.84
N LEU A 225 3.55 -7.47 -10.70
CA LEU A 225 3.03 -8.81 -10.42
C LEU A 225 1.49 -8.82 -10.45
N ALA A 226 0.84 -7.79 -9.91
CA ALA A 226 -0.60 -7.61 -10.03
C ALA A 226 -1.06 -7.57 -11.49
N GLY A 227 -0.33 -6.83 -12.34
CA GLY A 227 -0.57 -6.79 -13.78
C GLY A 227 -0.36 -8.13 -14.46
N ILE A 228 0.62 -8.92 -14.03
CA ILE A 228 0.87 -10.28 -14.54
C ILE A 228 -0.29 -11.21 -14.18
N LEU A 229 -0.76 -11.19 -12.94
CA LEU A 229 -1.92 -11.98 -12.51
C LEU A 229 -3.15 -11.69 -13.38
N VAL A 230 -3.44 -10.41 -13.64
CA VAL A 230 -4.57 -10.02 -14.52
C VAL A 230 -4.41 -10.58 -15.93
N LYS A 231 -3.19 -10.56 -16.50
CA LYS A 231 -2.91 -11.17 -17.83
C LYS A 231 -3.11 -12.69 -17.85
N LEU A 232 -2.90 -13.35 -16.72
CA LEU A 232 -3.11 -14.79 -16.56
C LEU A 232 -4.55 -15.16 -16.19
N GLY A 233 -5.45 -14.17 -16.14
CA GLY A 233 -6.87 -14.36 -15.85
C GLY A 233 -7.19 -14.48 -14.36
N ASP A 234 -6.32 -13.91 -13.51
CA ASP A 234 -6.52 -13.85 -12.07
C ASP A 234 -6.43 -12.39 -11.57
N VAL A 235 -6.60 -12.16 -10.29
CA VAL A 235 -6.46 -10.87 -9.62
C VAL A 235 -5.64 -11.03 -8.35
N ILE A 236 -5.10 -9.92 -7.83
CA ILE A 236 -4.42 -9.94 -6.52
C ILE A 236 -5.32 -10.59 -5.47
N ALA A 237 -4.77 -11.53 -4.72
CA ALA A 237 -5.46 -12.06 -3.56
C ALA A 237 -5.54 -11.01 -2.45
N VAL A 238 -6.72 -10.84 -1.88
CA VAL A 238 -6.88 -10.20 -0.58
C VAL A 238 -6.64 -11.29 0.46
N GLU A 239 -5.53 -11.21 1.18
CA GLU A 239 -5.13 -12.26 2.12
C GLU A 239 -6.15 -12.44 3.25
N ASN A 240 -6.43 -13.69 3.61
CA ASN A 240 -7.43 -14.05 4.62
C ASN A 240 -8.84 -13.51 4.32
N ALA A 241 -9.15 -13.25 3.04
CA ALA A 241 -10.46 -12.79 2.66
C ALA A 241 -11.52 -13.88 2.89
N VAL A 242 -12.63 -13.47 3.45
CA VAL A 242 -13.87 -14.24 3.51
C VAL A 242 -14.81 -13.65 2.47
N THR A 243 -15.29 -14.49 1.56
CA THR A 243 -16.26 -14.10 0.54
C THR A 243 -17.66 -14.43 1.03
N ASP A 244 -18.54 -13.44 1.07
CA ASP A 244 -19.94 -13.64 1.45
C ASP A 244 -20.80 -14.15 0.27
N ALA A 245 -22.09 -14.41 0.54
CA ALA A 245 -23.03 -14.92 -0.47
C ALA A 245 -23.28 -13.92 -1.62
N ALA A 246 -23.01 -12.62 -1.44
CA ALA A 246 -23.11 -11.61 -2.48
C ALA A 246 -21.82 -11.51 -3.33
N GLY A 247 -20.77 -12.25 -2.95
CA GLY A 247 -19.47 -12.25 -3.60
C GLY A 247 -18.58 -11.10 -3.15
N VAL A 248 -18.89 -10.45 -2.04
CA VAL A 248 -18.05 -9.41 -1.44
C VAL A 248 -16.95 -10.08 -0.63
N GLU A 249 -15.72 -9.74 -0.94
CA GLU A 249 -14.54 -10.18 -0.20
C GLU A 249 -14.20 -9.17 0.88
N ARG A 250 -13.95 -9.66 2.11
CA ARG A 250 -13.56 -8.83 3.25
C ARG A 250 -12.36 -9.45 3.94
N SER A 251 -11.32 -8.66 4.15
CA SER A 251 -10.14 -9.10 4.86
C SER A 251 -9.51 -7.98 5.66
N ARG A 252 -9.02 -8.34 6.82
CA ARG A 252 -7.99 -7.52 7.46
C ARG A 252 -6.66 -7.95 6.87
N ALA A 253 -5.98 -7.05 6.18
CA ALA A 253 -4.66 -7.36 5.68
C ALA A 253 -3.77 -7.79 6.85
N PRO A 254 -3.11 -8.96 6.75
CA PRO A 254 -2.16 -9.35 7.76
C PRO A 254 -1.02 -8.36 7.72
N MET A 255 -0.84 -7.69 8.82
CA MET A 255 0.37 -6.94 9.00
C MET A 255 1.50 -7.91 9.27
N PRO A 256 2.70 -7.62 8.77
CA PRO A 256 3.86 -8.38 9.16
C PRO A 256 3.86 -8.48 10.69
N ALA A 257 4.00 -9.69 11.20
CA ALA A 257 4.09 -9.93 12.63
C ALA A 257 5.13 -8.98 13.25
N ALA A 258 4.98 -8.72 14.54
CA ALA A 258 5.95 -7.95 15.33
C ALA A 258 7.39 -8.30 14.90
N TYR A 259 8.26 -7.30 14.91
CA TYR A 259 9.66 -7.50 14.52
C TYR A 259 10.25 -8.72 15.24
N PRO A 260 10.94 -9.57 14.52
CA PRO A 260 11.80 -10.53 15.20
C PRO A 260 12.97 -9.74 15.79
N GLY A 261 12.99 -9.58 17.09
CA GLY A 261 14.11 -9.01 17.82
C GLY A 261 13.81 -7.71 18.58
N ASP A 262 14.51 -7.54 19.68
CA ASP A 262 14.42 -6.40 20.58
C ASP A 262 15.41 -5.31 20.16
N GLY A 263 15.08 -4.49 19.18
CA GLY A 263 15.92 -3.36 18.83
C GLY A 263 15.99 -3.04 17.35
N ARG A 264 16.38 -1.81 17.05
CA ARG A 264 16.41 -1.27 15.69
C ARG A 264 17.39 -2.02 14.77
N LEU A 265 18.57 -2.41 15.29
CA LEU A 265 19.57 -3.12 14.53
C LEU A 265 19.12 -4.55 14.19
N SER A 266 18.55 -5.28 15.15
CA SER A 266 18.06 -6.63 14.95
C SER A 266 16.93 -6.69 13.91
N ALA A 267 16.11 -5.64 13.83
CA ALA A 267 15.10 -5.51 12.76
C ALA A 267 15.74 -5.50 11.36
N LEU A 268 16.79 -4.70 11.16
CA LEU A 268 17.53 -4.67 9.89
C LEU A 268 18.20 -6.00 9.56
N GLU A 269 18.66 -6.76 10.55
CA GLU A 269 19.31 -8.06 10.37
C GLU A 269 18.37 -9.13 9.79
N THR A 270 17.07 -8.89 9.78
CA THR A 270 16.08 -9.78 9.14
C THR A 270 15.99 -9.61 7.63
N LEU A 271 16.36 -8.43 7.10
CA LEU A 271 16.20 -8.09 5.69
C LEU A 271 16.96 -9.03 4.72
N PRO A 272 18.23 -9.42 4.99
CA PRO A 272 18.93 -10.32 4.07
C PRO A 272 18.26 -11.69 3.91
N GLY A 273 17.56 -12.17 4.95
CA GLY A 273 16.75 -13.38 4.89
C GLY A 273 15.57 -13.22 3.93
N LEU A 274 14.78 -12.18 4.15
CA LEU A 274 13.63 -11.86 3.32
C LEU A 274 14.00 -11.67 1.83
N GLU A 275 15.07 -10.93 1.54
CA GLU A 275 15.54 -10.74 0.16
C GLU A 275 15.95 -12.06 -0.51
N ARG A 276 16.61 -12.96 0.21
CA ARG A 276 16.93 -14.30 -0.30
C ARG A 276 15.70 -15.14 -0.58
N ASP A 277 14.67 -15.05 0.27
CA ASP A 277 13.39 -15.75 0.07
C ASP A 277 12.69 -15.23 -1.19
N ILE A 278 12.72 -13.90 -1.43
CA ILE A 278 12.19 -13.30 -2.65
C ILE A 278 12.97 -13.77 -3.89
N VAL A 279 14.30 -13.79 -3.83
CA VAL A 279 15.13 -14.33 -4.93
C VAL A 279 14.74 -15.77 -5.26
N ALA A 280 14.66 -16.63 -4.24
CA ALA A 280 14.27 -18.03 -4.43
C ALA A 280 12.85 -18.17 -5.01
N ALA A 281 11.91 -17.33 -4.61
CA ALA A 281 10.57 -17.31 -5.15
C ALA A 281 10.54 -16.88 -6.64
N TYR A 282 11.31 -15.87 -7.05
CA TYR A 282 11.46 -15.51 -8.46
C TYR A 282 12.06 -16.65 -9.28
N GLU A 283 13.11 -17.30 -8.78
CA GLU A 283 13.75 -18.43 -9.45
C GLU A 283 12.74 -19.57 -9.65
N ALA A 284 11.97 -19.92 -8.63
CA ALA A 284 10.94 -20.95 -8.73
C ALA A 284 9.86 -20.64 -9.77
N VAL A 285 9.39 -19.39 -9.82
CA VAL A 285 8.39 -18.97 -10.83
C VAL A 285 8.98 -19.01 -12.24
N LEU A 286 10.25 -18.68 -12.42
CA LEU A 286 10.91 -18.66 -13.73
C LEU A 286 11.15 -20.06 -14.34
N GLU A 287 11.08 -21.13 -13.54
CA GLU A 287 11.11 -22.52 -14.04
C GLU A 287 9.79 -22.95 -14.73
N LEU A 288 8.72 -22.19 -14.53
CA LEU A 288 7.41 -22.49 -15.11
C LEU A 288 7.31 -22.08 -16.59
N PRO A 289 6.42 -22.71 -17.37
CA PRO A 289 6.16 -22.37 -18.77
C PRO A 289 5.33 -21.07 -18.88
N LEU A 290 5.95 -19.93 -18.60
CA LEU A 290 5.30 -18.62 -18.66
C LEU A 290 5.49 -17.96 -20.03
N PRO A 291 4.57 -17.03 -20.44
CA PRO A 291 4.76 -16.21 -21.63
C PRO A 291 6.09 -15.44 -21.59
N ASP A 292 6.73 -15.26 -22.75
CA ASP A 292 8.08 -14.63 -22.82
C ASP A 292 8.11 -13.22 -22.24
N GLU A 293 7.05 -12.42 -22.44
CA GLU A 293 6.96 -11.07 -21.87
C GLU A 293 6.89 -11.09 -20.34
N VAL A 294 6.17 -12.07 -19.75
CA VAL A 294 6.07 -12.26 -18.31
C VAL A 294 7.44 -12.68 -17.77
N ARG A 295 8.06 -13.66 -18.41
CA ARG A 295 9.41 -14.15 -18.07
C ARG A 295 10.45 -13.03 -18.11
N ALA A 296 10.41 -12.15 -19.13
CA ALA A 296 11.33 -11.02 -19.24
C ALA A 296 11.15 -10.04 -18.08
N GLN A 297 9.91 -9.73 -17.71
CA GLN A 297 9.59 -8.85 -16.57
C GLN A 297 10.09 -9.44 -15.23
N LEU A 298 9.84 -10.73 -14.98
CA LEU A 298 10.27 -11.40 -13.76
C LEU A 298 11.80 -11.49 -13.65
N ARG A 299 12.52 -11.69 -14.77
CA ARG A 299 13.99 -11.65 -14.80
C ARG A 299 14.55 -10.27 -14.41
N LEU A 300 13.89 -9.19 -14.84
CA LEU A 300 14.27 -7.83 -14.43
C LEU A 300 14.12 -7.64 -12.93
N HIS A 301 12.98 -8.04 -12.36
CA HIS A 301 12.75 -7.97 -10.91
C HIS A 301 13.75 -8.79 -10.13
N LEU A 302 14.00 -10.05 -10.56
CA LEU A 302 15.02 -10.91 -9.96
C LEU A 302 16.40 -10.23 -9.95
N ALA A 303 16.79 -9.59 -11.05
CA ALA A 303 18.08 -8.90 -11.12
C ALA A 303 18.18 -7.76 -10.10
N LEU A 304 17.11 -6.95 -9.95
CA LEU A 304 17.04 -5.88 -8.96
C LEU A 304 17.04 -6.42 -7.51
N THR A 305 16.31 -7.49 -7.23
CA THR A 305 16.30 -8.13 -5.90
C THR A 305 17.67 -8.71 -5.54
N ARG A 306 18.37 -9.30 -6.51
CA ARG A 306 19.76 -9.75 -6.30
C ARG A 306 20.72 -8.59 -5.99
N GLU A 307 20.50 -7.40 -6.58
CA GLU A 307 21.25 -6.20 -6.20
C GLU A 307 20.95 -5.80 -4.74
N HIS A 308 19.70 -5.92 -4.29
CA HIS A 308 19.36 -5.70 -2.88
C HIS A 308 20.14 -6.65 -1.98
N VAL A 309 20.12 -7.96 -2.24
CA VAL A 309 20.90 -8.95 -1.47
C VAL A 309 22.37 -8.56 -1.41
N PHE A 310 22.96 -8.19 -2.55
CA PHE A 310 24.38 -7.81 -2.62
C PHE A 310 24.70 -6.56 -1.78
N THR A 311 23.77 -5.61 -1.69
CA THR A 311 23.99 -4.35 -0.98
C THR A 311 23.63 -4.41 0.51
N GLN A 312 22.92 -5.44 0.97
CA GLN A 312 22.46 -5.57 2.37
C GLN A 312 23.61 -5.64 3.38
N ASP A 313 24.68 -6.38 3.09
CA ASP A 313 25.81 -6.48 4.01
C ASP A 313 26.44 -5.12 4.28
N GLY A 314 26.60 -4.29 3.23
CA GLY A 314 27.09 -2.93 3.37
C GLY A 314 26.13 -2.01 4.14
N LEU A 315 24.83 -2.20 3.97
CA LEU A 315 23.80 -1.47 4.71
C LEU A 315 23.85 -1.82 6.21
N LEU A 316 23.94 -3.11 6.54
CA LEU A 316 24.08 -3.58 7.92
C LEU A 316 25.37 -3.12 8.58
N GLU A 317 26.49 -3.18 7.86
CA GLU A 317 27.77 -2.68 8.36
C GLU A 317 27.73 -1.19 8.67
N ASN A 318 27.10 -0.39 7.81
CA ASN A 318 26.88 1.03 8.06
C ASN A 318 25.98 1.26 9.27
N ALA A 319 24.88 0.51 9.40
CA ALA A 319 23.98 0.62 10.54
C ALA A 319 24.69 0.29 11.88
N ARG A 320 25.54 -0.73 11.92
CA ARG A 320 26.33 -1.10 13.10
C ARG A 320 27.32 -0.03 13.57
N ARG A 321 27.74 0.86 12.65
CA ARG A 321 28.65 2.00 12.97
C ARG A 321 27.92 3.18 13.57
N ILE A 322 26.59 3.23 13.49
CA ILE A 322 25.80 4.33 14.02
C ILE A 322 25.63 4.13 15.54
N LYS A 323 26.21 5.07 16.32
CA LYS A 323 26.07 5.05 17.77
C LYS A 323 24.60 5.17 18.19
N GLY A 324 24.14 4.27 19.06
CA GLY A 324 22.79 4.28 19.59
C GLY A 324 21.76 3.48 18.78
N LEU A 325 22.19 2.71 17.77
CA LEU A 325 21.31 1.74 17.07
C LEU A 325 21.38 0.34 17.68
N ALA A 326 22.39 0.06 18.51
CA ALA A 326 22.54 -1.22 19.21
C ALA A 326 21.68 -1.26 20.47
#